data_f83ae6653aaa61efc62f8797a1013221
#
_entry.id   f83ae6653aaa61efc62f8797a1013221
#
_cell.length_a   1.000
_cell.length_b   1.000
_cell.length_c   1.000
_cell.angle_alpha   90.00
_cell.angle_beta   90.00
_cell.angle_gamma   90.00
#
_symmetry.space_group_name_H-M   'P 1'
#
loop_
_entity.id
_entity.type
_entity.pdbx_description
1 polymer ?
#
loop_
_entity_poly.entity_id
_entity_poly.type
_entity_poly.pdbx_seq_one_letter_code
_entity_poly.pdbx_strand_id
1 'polypeptide(L)'
;SSKGKITNEFMRLQLMKLDKLDGNVDSLSNRIANVRTWSYVSNKNNWIENQEYWIEKTKLLEDRLSDRLHEELTKTFIDKRASILARGLKQDMEFKTEILENNDVKIDGQFIGKINGLKLELDLKKGALETDIKSLKKAARQSIGPELEKRIQNIIDTGLIELKDDFKIYWNNFAIAKLASGHDYLSPNIDLIVDDILEQDQKQKLNLFIKKWLKNKIDTVLQSLVDLKNLKEKKSSIKALAYQLYENNGVLKRENVSDYLKNLEQVDRKILRDLGVKFGRYHIFLYKLIKPEPVTIRTLLWKNYHQKYFKLKPPTFGLNFIDDNDNKNKNFMLLCGFEKFDNFFIRIDILERLFMQIINSGSEESKEIKLVPEMLNLLGCSKDNFKKLIIKMNYRVTEKEGEIFFRYLP
;
A
#
# COMPACT_ATOMS: atom_id res chain seq x y z
N SER A 1 4.58 -42.85 61.11
CA SER A 1 5.58 -42.80 60.05
C SER A 1 5.75 -44.18 59.41
N SER A 2 5.13 -44.36 58.32
CA SER A 2 5.22 -45.58 57.53
C SER A 2 6.55 -45.67 56.83
N LYS A 3 7.41 -46.59 57.23
CA LYS A 3 8.57 -47.11 56.48
C LYS A 3 9.64 -46.08 56.01
N GLY A 4 9.87 -44.96 56.71
CA GLY A 4 10.97 -44.05 56.41
C GLY A 4 10.81 -43.20 55.17
N LYS A 5 9.63 -43.17 54.52
CA LYS A 5 9.32 -42.33 53.35
C LYS A 5 8.50 -41.11 53.75
N ILE A 6 8.69 -40.01 53.01
CA ILE A 6 7.87 -38.80 53.12
C ILE A 6 6.49 -39.10 52.54
N THR A 7 5.43 -38.82 53.33
CA THR A 7 4.04 -39.07 52.94
C THR A 7 3.54 -38.05 51.90
N ASN A 8 2.57 -38.45 51.09
CA ASN A 8 1.89 -37.59 50.14
C ASN A 8 1.28 -36.35 50.79
N GLU A 9 0.72 -36.48 51.98
CA GLU A 9 0.11 -35.37 52.72
C GLU A 9 1.15 -34.30 53.12
N PHE A 10 2.31 -34.73 53.58
CA PHE A 10 3.40 -33.83 53.94
C PHE A 10 3.91 -33.07 52.72
N MET A 11 4.16 -33.74 51.59
CA MET A 11 4.56 -33.12 50.34
C MET A 11 3.53 -32.11 49.88
N ARG A 12 2.25 -32.44 49.92
CA ARG A 12 1.16 -31.54 49.55
C ARG A 12 1.18 -30.26 50.39
N LEU A 13 1.30 -30.37 51.68
CA LEU A 13 1.34 -29.23 52.61
C LEU A 13 2.57 -28.30 52.34
N GLN A 14 3.72 -28.88 52.03
CA GLN A 14 4.93 -28.09 51.74
C GLN A 14 4.80 -27.35 50.41
N LEU A 15 4.34 -28.01 49.33
CA LEU A 15 4.18 -27.39 48.05
C LEU A 15 3.04 -26.34 48.05
N MET A 16 1.97 -26.57 48.80
CA MET A 16 0.86 -25.61 48.95
C MET A 16 1.31 -24.29 49.58
N LYS A 17 2.31 -24.29 50.45
CA LYS A 17 2.92 -23.08 51.02
C LYS A 17 3.69 -22.30 49.99
N LEU A 18 4.27 -22.96 48.99
CA LEU A 18 5.10 -22.40 47.93
C LEU A 18 4.28 -22.03 46.68
N ASP A 19 3.09 -22.61 46.50
CA ASP A 19 2.21 -22.35 45.36
C ASP A 19 1.48 -21.00 45.49
N LYS A 20 2.26 -19.92 45.49
CA LYS A 20 1.79 -18.53 45.54
C LYS A 20 2.51 -17.74 44.49
N LEU A 21 1.77 -17.16 43.55
CA LEU A 21 2.29 -16.39 42.44
C LEU A 21 2.42 -14.88 42.77
N ASP A 22 1.96 -14.43 43.91
CA ASP A 22 2.08 -13.08 44.45
C ASP A 22 3.46 -12.81 45.07
N GLY A 23 3.89 -11.55 45.02
CA GLY A 23 5.11 -11.12 45.67
C GLY A 23 6.12 -10.45 44.70
N ASN A 24 7.16 -9.88 45.30
CA ASN A 24 8.26 -9.25 44.59
C ASN A 24 9.31 -10.27 44.07
N VAL A 25 10.29 -9.80 43.30
CA VAL A 25 11.38 -10.62 42.74
C VAL A 25 12.08 -11.48 43.78
N ASP A 26 12.39 -10.94 44.98
CA ASP A 26 13.11 -11.64 46.03
C ASP A 26 12.24 -12.81 46.63
N SER A 27 10.94 -12.55 46.85
CA SER A 27 10.02 -13.55 47.38
C SER A 27 9.76 -14.67 46.38
N LEU A 28 9.64 -14.38 45.08
CA LEU A 28 9.50 -15.38 44.02
C LEU A 28 10.77 -16.22 43.87
N SER A 29 11.95 -15.58 43.87
CA SER A 29 13.25 -16.25 43.81
C SER A 29 13.43 -17.24 44.97
N ASN A 30 13.10 -16.81 46.18
CA ASN A 30 13.14 -17.69 47.38
C ASN A 30 12.19 -18.87 47.27
N ARG A 31 10.96 -18.69 46.74
CA ARG A 31 10.02 -19.80 46.53
C ARG A 31 10.55 -20.79 45.49
N ILE A 32 11.13 -20.31 44.39
CA ILE A 32 11.74 -21.16 43.36
C ILE A 32 12.88 -21.99 43.97
N ALA A 33 13.77 -21.38 44.78
CA ALA A 33 14.83 -22.10 45.45
C ALA A 33 14.29 -23.24 46.37
N ASN A 34 13.22 -22.95 47.10
CA ASN A 34 12.57 -23.96 47.94
C ASN A 34 11.88 -25.06 47.11
N VAL A 35 11.23 -24.72 46.00
CA VAL A 35 10.62 -25.72 45.08
C VAL A 35 11.70 -26.63 44.51
N ARG A 36 12.87 -26.08 44.12
CA ARG A 36 14.00 -26.87 43.64
C ARG A 36 14.52 -27.86 44.69
N THR A 37 14.51 -27.46 45.95
CA THR A 37 14.84 -28.38 47.03
C THR A 37 13.86 -29.57 47.09
N TRP A 38 12.57 -29.31 46.95
CA TRP A 38 11.55 -30.37 46.90
C TRP A 38 11.60 -31.17 45.60
N SER A 39 11.93 -30.57 44.48
CA SER A 39 12.21 -31.26 43.21
C SER A 39 13.39 -32.22 43.36
N TYR A 40 14.49 -31.77 43.99
CA TYR A 40 15.61 -32.64 44.30
C TYR A 40 15.21 -33.83 45.19
N VAL A 41 14.44 -33.61 46.26
CA VAL A 41 13.92 -34.67 47.14
C VAL A 41 13.03 -35.66 46.37
N SER A 42 12.19 -35.16 45.48
CA SER A 42 11.31 -35.96 44.62
C SER A 42 12.07 -36.89 43.66
N ASN A 43 13.24 -36.46 43.20
CA ASN A 43 14.09 -37.24 42.29
C ASN A 43 14.94 -38.31 43.00
N LYS A 44 14.94 -38.39 44.37
CA LYS A 44 15.64 -39.42 45.11
C LYS A 44 14.84 -40.68 45.26
N ASN A 45 15.41 -41.80 44.82
CA ASN A 45 14.75 -43.09 44.85
C ASN A 45 14.37 -43.49 46.30
N ASN A 46 13.15 -43.94 46.47
CA ASN A 46 12.58 -44.45 47.73
C ASN A 46 12.45 -43.42 48.87
N TRP A 47 12.59 -42.09 48.58
CA TRP A 47 12.45 -41.06 49.61
C TRP A 47 11.02 -40.60 49.83
N ILE A 48 10.15 -40.69 48.81
CA ILE A 48 8.76 -40.24 48.86
C ILE A 48 7.78 -41.30 48.34
N GLU A 49 6.52 -41.17 48.73
CA GLU A 49 5.41 -41.90 48.14
C GLU A 49 5.02 -41.25 46.80
N ASN A 50 4.58 -42.07 45.81
CA ASN A 50 4.17 -41.57 44.47
C ASN A 50 5.18 -40.66 43.81
N GLN A 51 6.43 -41.11 43.69
CA GLN A 51 7.56 -40.35 43.23
C GLN A 51 7.31 -39.62 41.89
N GLU A 52 6.80 -40.29 40.84
CA GLU A 52 6.55 -39.72 39.52
C GLU A 52 5.58 -38.54 39.57
N TYR A 53 4.49 -38.65 40.35
CA TYR A 53 3.52 -37.60 40.57
C TYR A 53 4.16 -36.31 41.14
N TRP A 54 5.04 -36.49 42.14
CA TRP A 54 5.67 -35.34 42.80
C TRP A 54 6.80 -34.70 41.93
N ILE A 55 7.49 -35.47 41.11
CA ILE A 55 8.45 -34.97 40.14
C ILE A 55 7.71 -34.02 39.15
N GLU A 56 6.61 -34.47 38.58
CA GLU A 56 5.81 -33.66 37.65
C GLU A 56 5.23 -32.43 38.35
N LYS A 57 4.67 -32.58 39.54
CA LYS A 57 4.10 -31.45 40.31
C LYS A 57 5.11 -30.40 40.68
N THR A 58 6.30 -30.78 41.12
CA THR A 58 7.37 -29.82 41.47
C THR A 58 7.88 -29.08 40.23
N LYS A 59 8.02 -29.79 39.12
CA LYS A 59 8.39 -29.19 37.84
C LYS A 59 7.38 -28.15 37.35
N LEU A 60 6.09 -28.51 37.33
CA LEU A 60 5.02 -27.58 36.93
C LEU A 60 4.96 -26.32 37.82
N LEU A 61 5.19 -26.50 39.14
CA LEU A 61 5.20 -25.38 40.08
C LEU A 61 6.44 -24.50 39.86
N GLU A 62 7.60 -25.09 39.59
CA GLU A 62 8.84 -24.34 39.26
C GLU A 62 8.66 -23.54 37.97
N ASP A 63 8.12 -24.12 36.91
CA ASP A 63 7.87 -23.45 35.63
C ASP A 63 6.94 -22.24 35.84
N ARG A 64 5.80 -22.41 36.54
CA ARG A 64 4.86 -21.33 36.84
C ARG A 64 5.48 -20.17 37.64
N LEU A 65 6.29 -20.49 38.66
CA LEU A 65 6.99 -19.49 39.46
C LEU A 65 8.09 -18.78 38.66
N SER A 66 8.79 -19.50 37.76
CA SER A 66 9.81 -18.96 36.90
C SER A 66 9.23 -17.97 35.87
N ASP A 67 8.10 -18.33 35.25
CA ASP A 67 7.39 -17.44 34.35
C ASP A 67 6.96 -16.14 35.09
N ARG A 68 6.41 -16.30 36.31
CA ARG A 68 6.00 -15.16 37.11
C ARG A 68 7.18 -14.28 37.56
N LEU A 69 8.30 -14.89 37.91
CA LEU A 69 9.54 -14.16 38.22
C LEU A 69 10.03 -13.37 36.99
N HIS A 70 9.98 -13.98 35.82
CA HIS A 70 10.36 -13.32 34.57
C HIS A 70 9.48 -12.08 34.28
N GLU A 71 8.16 -12.19 34.50
CA GLU A 71 7.25 -11.05 34.38
C GLU A 71 7.58 -9.92 35.37
N GLU A 72 7.86 -10.24 36.64
CA GLU A 72 8.19 -9.25 37.68
C GLU A 72 9.55 -8.60 37.43
N LEU A 73 10.56 -9.35 36.99
CA LEU A 73 11.84 -8.81 36.56
C LEU A 73 11.66 -7.81 35.40
N THR A 74 10.85 -8.19 34.43
CA THR A 74 10.56 -7.33 33.27
C THR A 74 9.93 -6.01 33.71
N LYS A 75 8.92 -6.04 34.61
CA LYS A 75 8.30 -4.83 35.19
C LYS A 75 9.32 -3.96 35.91
N THR A 76 10.18 -4.55 36.72
CA THR A 76 11.19 -3.83 37.50
C THR A 76 12.21 -3.12 36.59
N PHE A 77 12.58 -3.73 35.46
CA PHE A 77 13.46 -3.07 34.47
C PHE A 77 12.77 -1.89 33.76
N ILE A 78 11.50 -2.00 33.41
CA ILE A 78 10.71 -0.92 32.81
C ILE A 78 10.59 0.24 33.81
N ASP A 79 10.20 -0.05 35.04
CA ASP A 79 10.04 0.94 36.11
C ASP A 79 11.33 1.75 36.37
N LYS A 80 12.50 1.11 36.31
CA LYS A 80 13.78 1.82 36.48
C LYS A 80 14.03 2.82 35.37
N ARG A 81 13.85 2.45 34.09
CA ARG A 81 14.02 3.39 32.95
C ARG A 81 13.00 4.52 33.02
N ALA A 82 11.73 4.18 33.20
CA ALA A 82 10.64 5.15 33.32
C ALA A 82 10.86 6.06 34.53
N SER A 83 11.29 5.54 35.67
CA SER A 83 11.60 6.31 36.88
C SER A 83 12.77 7.30 36.68
N ILE A 84 13.84 6.91 35.98
CA ILE A 84 14.96 7.79 35.67
C ILE A 84 14.50 8.95 34.80
N LEU A 85 13.75 8.65 33.71
CA LEU A 85 13.25 9.65 32.79
C LEU A 85 12.18 10.54 33.44
N ALA A 86 11.29 9.98 34.25
CA ALA A 86 10.30 10.76 35.01
C ALA A 86 10.92 11.73 36.02
N ARG A 87 12.05 11.33 36.62
CA ARG A 87 12.79 12.22 37.52
C ARG A 87 13.46 13.36 36.75
N GLY A 88 14.09 13.08 35.61
CA GLY A 88 14.67 14.11 34.74
C GLY A 88 13.59 15.12 34.26
N LEU A 89 12.39 14.62 33.87
CA LEU A 89 11.24 15.46 33.48
C LEU A 89 10.75 16.40 34.59
N LYS A 90 10.80 15.95 35.87
CA LYS A 90 10.40 16.76 37.02
C LYS A 90 11.43 17.86 37.39
N GLN A 91 12.67 17.67 36.98
CA GLN A 91 13.77 18.58 37.27
C GLN A 91 14.11 19.51 36.10
N ASP A 92 13.27 19.55 35.03
CA ASP A 92 13.50 20.29 33.78
C ASP A 92 14.94 20.11 33.24
N MET A 93 15.52 18.90 33.40
CA MET A 93 16.84 18.59 32.87
C MET A 93 16.76 18.41 31.35
N GLU A 94 17.74 18.97 30.65
CA GLU A 94 17.95 18.66 29.24
C GLU A 94 18.45 17.22 29.11
N PHE A 95 17.67 16.41 28.37
CA PHE A 95 18.06 15.02 28.09
C PHE A 95 19.09 14.95 26.97
N LYS A 96 20.15 14.22 27.19
CA LYS A 96 21.09 13.90 26.12
C LYS A 96 20.53 12.83 25.24
N THR A 97 20.12 13.22 24.03
CA THR A 97 19.56 12.30 23.00
C THR A 97 20.66 11.88 22.04
N GLU A 98 20.81 10.58 21.85
CA GLU A 98 21.72 9.99 20.88
C GLU A 98 20.92 9.12 19.92
N ILE A 99 21.04 9.41 18.61
CA ILE A 99 20.46 8.58 17.55
C ILE A 99 21.62 7.91 16.83
N LEU A 100 21.65 6.59 16.88
CA LEU A 100 22.67 5.77 16.26
C LEU A 100 22.40 5.57 14.76
N GLU A 101 23.40 5.15 13.99
CA GLU A 101 23.29 4.89 12.55
C GLU A 101 22.22 3.86 12.20
N ASN A 102 21.92 2.91 13.09
CA ASN A 102 20.87 1.91 12.95
C ASN A 102 19.46 2.42 13.33
N ASN A 103 19.30 3.75 13.52
CA ASN A 103 18.10 4.43 14.01
C ASN A 103 17.68 4.07 15.44
N ASP A 104 18.54 3.45 16.23
CA ASP A 104 18.31 3.27 17.66
C ASP A 104 18.40 4.61 18.39
N VAL A 105 17.44 4.84 19.29
CA VAL A 105 17.34 6.06 20.10
C VAL A 105 17.68 5.76 21.53
N LYS A 106 18.66 6.51 22.06
CA LYS A 106 19.04 6.50 23.48
C LYS A 106 18.79 7.87 24.08
N ILE A 107 18.21 7.90 25.27
CA ILE A 107 18.05 9.11 26.09
C ILE A 107 18.81 8.88 27.40
N ASP A 108 19.78 9.74 27.70
CA ASP A 108 20.72 9.59 28.83
C ASP A 108 21.33 8.19 28.92
N GLY A 109 21.80 7.67 27.78
CA GLY A 109 22.38 6.34 27.65
C GLY A 109 21.38 5.17 27.72
N GLN A 110 20.11 5.41 28.00
CA GLN A 110 19.06 4.39 28.04
C GLN A 110 18.44 4.18 26.65
N PHE A 111 18.44 2.95 26.17
CA PHE A 111 17.76 2.59 24.92
C PHE A 111 16.23 2.72 25.09
N ILE A 112 15.60 3.50 24.24
CA ILE A 112 14.16 3.79 24.29
C ILE A 112 13.40 3.09 23.17
N GLY A 113 14.01 2.92 22.00
CA GLY A 113 13.37 2.35 20.85
C GLY A 113 14.08 2.73 19.55
N LYS A 114 13.37 2.62 18.42
CA LYS A 114 13.89 2.94 17.09
C LYS A 114 13.04 4.01 16.42
N ILE A 115 13.69 4.88 15.67
CA ILE A 115 13.01 5.91 14.88
C ILE A 115 12.96 5.48 13.41
N ASN A 116 11.76 5.14 12.93
CA ASN A 116 11.50 4.73 11.57
C ASN A 116 10.83 5.87 10.80
N GLY A 117 11.62 6.60 10.00
CA GLY A 117 11.15 7.81 9.33
C GLY A 117 10.75 8.90 10.33
N LEU A 118 9.45 9.14 10.46
CA LEU A 118 8.84 10.12 11.39
C LEU A 118 8.08 9.45 12.55
N LYS A 119 8.27 8.16 12.78
CA LYS A 119 7.60 7.41 13.83
C LYS A 119 8.61 6.79 14.78
N LEU A 120 8.42 6.99 16.09
CA LEU A 120 9.19 6.33 17.13
C LEU A 120 8.48 5.03 17.54
N GLU A 121 9.15 3.92 17.37
CA GLU A 121 8.74 2.63 17.89
C GLU A 121 9.42 2.42 19.23
N LEU A 122 8.67 2.62 20.32
CA LEU A 122 9.16 2.39 21.67
C LEU A 122 9.37 0.90 21.91
N ASP A 123 10.52 0.55 22.50
CA ASP A 123 10.79 -0.81 22.96
C ASP A 123 10.04 -1.07 24.28
N LEU A 124 8.75 -1.30 24.18
CA LEU A 124 7.88 -1.63 25.31
C LEU A 124 7.83 -3.14 25.47
N LYS A 125 8.39 -3.65 26.58
CA LYS A 125 8.24 -5.05 26.96
C LYS A 125 6.79 -5.31 27.42
N LYS A 126 6.31 -6.53 27.22
CA LYS A 126 4.96 -6.94 27.67
C LYS A 126 4.78 -6.66 29.17
N GLY A 127 3.76 -5.88 29.54
CA GLY A 127 3.43 -5.57 30.93
C GLY A 127 3.81 -4.16 31.42
N ALA A 128 4.25 -3.25 30.52
CA ALA A 128 4.50 -1.84 30.88
C ALA A 128 3.22 -1.16 31.40
N LEU A 129 3.32 -0.45 32.52
CA LEU A 129 2.22 0.34 33.09
C LEU A 129 1.91 1.55 32.18
N GLU A 130 0.64 1.94 32.10
CA GLU A 130 0.24 3.12 31.30
C GLU A 130 0.95 4.40 31.75
N THR A 131 1.24 4.53 33.03
CA THR A 131 1.99 5.66 33.63
C THR A 131 3.42 5.73 33.08
N ASP A 132 4.06 4.57 32.91
CA ASP A 132 5.44 4.47 32.40
C ASP A 132 5.49 4.80 30.91
N ILE A 133 4.52 4.31 30.16
CA ILE A 133 4.35 4.65 28.73
C ILE A 133 4.15 6.16 28.54
N LYS A 134 3.33 6.78 29.38
CA LYS A 134 3.11 8.25 29.35
C LYS A 134 4.39 9.03 29.67
N SER A 135 5.15 8.59 30.67
CA SER A 135 6.42 9.22 31.06
C SER A 135 7.48 9.07 29.96
N LEU A 136 7.60 7.88 29.37
CA LEU A 136 8.50 7.61 28.25
C LEU A 136 8.12 8.45 27.01
N LYS A 137 6.84 8.53 26.67
CA LYS A 137 6.34 9.37 25.56
C LYS A 137 6.63 10.86 25.81
N LYS A 138 6.48 11.34 27.05
CA LYS A 138 6.74 12.74 27.39
C LYS A 138 8.24 13.06 27.29
N ALA A 139 9.11 12.20 27.82
CA ALA A 139 10.55 12.34 27.67
C ALA A 139 11.00 12.29 26.20
N ALA A 140 10.44 11.33 25.44
CA ALA A 140 10.71 11.22 24.01
C ALA A 140 10.27 12.48 23.24
N ARG A 141 9.13 13.10 23.58
CA ARG A 141 8.67 14.33 22.94
C ARG A 141 9.64 15.49 23.12
N GLN A 142 10.15 15.69 24.34
CA GLN A 142 11.12 16.75 24.61
C GLN A 142 12.46 16.48 23.89
N SER A 143 12.91 15.23 23.87
CA SER A 143 14.24 14.86 23.38
C SER A 143 14.32 14.66 21.88
N ILE A 144 13.28 14.07 21.25
CA ILE A 144 13.28 13.68 19.83
C ILE A 144 12.57 14.73 18.97
N GLY A 145 11.74 15.57 19.57
CA GLY A 145 11.01 16.64 18.84
C GLY A 145 11.90 17.44 17.88
N PRO A 146 13.03 17.98 18.33
CA PRO A 146 13.94 18.73 17.46
C PRO A 146 14.51 17.93 16.29
N GLU A 147 14.76 16.64 16.47
CA GLU A 147 15.26 15.77 15.39
C GLU A 147 14.15 15.49 14.37
N LEU A 148 12.93 15.23 14.83
CA LEU A 148 11.79 15.04 13.93
C LEU A 148 11.50 16.31 13.13
N GLU A 149 11.65 17.48 13.73
CA GLU A 149 11.53 18.77 13.03
C GLU A 149 12.57 18.92 11.93
N LYS A 150 13.84 18.60 12.21
CA LYS A 150 14.92 18.58 11.21
C LYS A 150 14.60 17.62 10.06
N ARG A 151 14.06 16.44 10.34
CA ARG A 151 13.66 15.47 9.31
C ARG A 151 12.52 16.01 8.46
N ILE A 152 11.50 16.61 9.06
CA ILE A 152 10.41 17.27 8.34
C ILE A 152 10.94 18.39 7.45
N GLN A 153 11.83 19.25 7.99
CA GLN A 153 12.44 20.32 7.20
C GLN A 153 13.24 19.76 6.03
N ASN A 154 14.01 18.70 6.24
CA ASN A 154 14.74 18.01 5.17
C ASN A 154 13.80 17.45 4.09
N ILE A 155 12.67 16.84 4.48
CA ILE A 155 11.65 16.37 3.53
C ILE A 155 11.12 17.53 2.69
N ILE A 156 10.83 18.67 3.31
CA ILE A 156 10.28 19.85 2.65
C ILE A 156 11.32 20.46 1.69
N ASP A 157 12.56 20.60 2.12
CA ASP A 157 13.62 21.25 1.36
C ASP A 157 14.10 20.42 0.17
N THR A 158 14.23 19.10 0.38
CA THR A 158 14.73 18.20 -0.67
C THR A 158 13.63 17.74 -1.63
N GLY A 159 12.41 17.61 -1.16
CA GLY A 159 11.29 17.06 -1.92
C GLY A 159 11.47 15.59 -2.34
N LEU A 160 12.47 14.89 -1.77
CA LEU A 160 12.82 13.51 -2.14
C LEU A 160 11.86 12.51 -1.50
N ILE A 161 10.61 12.52 -1.96
CA ILE A 161 9.58 11.57 -1.57
C ILE A 161 9.03 10.83 -2.79
N GLU A 162 8.57 9.60 -2.57
CA GLU A 162 8.11 8.69 -3.61
C GLU A 162 6.75 8.09 -3.26
N LEU A 163 5.83 8.06 -4.23
CA LEU A 163 4.56 7.34 -4.13
C LEU A 163 4.74 5.95 -4.72
N LYS A 164 4.44 4.90 -3.92
CA LYS A 164 4.54 3.50 -4.33
C LYS A 164 3.16 2.86 -4.55
N ASP A 165 3.16 1.67 -5.14
CA ASP A 165 1.95 0.92 -5.52
C ASP A 165 1.08 0.46 -4.33
N ASP A 166 1.62 0.49 -3.11
CA ASP A 166 0.93 0.20 -1.85
C ASP A 166 0.14 1.40 -1.29
N PHE A 167 -0.04 2.46 -2.09
CA PHE A 167 -0.74 3.71 -1.74
C PHE A 167 -0.06 4.53 -0.65
N LYS A 168 1.22 4.28 -0.38
CA LYS A 168 1.98 5.05 0.61
C LYS A 168 3.01 5.94 -0.04
N ILE A 169 3.30 7.04 0.65
CA ILE A 169 4.35 7.98 0.30
C ILE A 169 5.54 7.71 1.22
N TYR A 170 6.69 7.52 0.61
CA TYR A 170 7.92 7.14 1.28
C TYR A 170 8.96 8.26 1.25
N TRP A 171 9.73 8.35 2.33
CA TRP A 171 10.96 9.11 2.45
C TRP A 171 12.04 8.17 3.00
N ASN A 172 13.18 8.07 2.31
CA ASN A 172 14.29 7.17 2.69
C ASN A 172 13.82 5.74 3.06
N ASN A 173 12.93 5.15 2.25
CA ASN A 173 12.31 3.84 2.45
C ASN A 173 11.34 3.73 3.66
N PHE A 174 11.08 4.80 4.40
CA PHE A 174 10.07 4.82 5.45
C PHE A 174 8.78 5.45 4.96
N ALA A 175 7.66 4.80 5.25
CA ALA A 175 6.35 5.34 4.94
C ALA A 175 6.04 6.53 5.86
N ILE A 176 5.77 7.70 5.28
CA ILE A 176 5.44 8.94 6.00
C ILE A 176 3.97 9.36 5.85
N ALA A 177 3.31 8.86 4.83
CA ALA A 177 1.89 9.10 4.59
C ALA A 177 1.26 7.96 3.79
N LYS A 178 -0.07 7.89 3.81
CA LYS A 178 -0.90 6.97 3.02
C LYS A 178 -1.99 7.76 2.31
N LEU A 179 -2.31 7.35 1.08
CA LEU A 179 -3.47 7.87 0.37
C LEU A 179 -4.75 7.29 0.93
N ALA A 180 -5.74 8.14 1.13
CA ALA A 180 -7.11 7.78 1.46
C ALA A 180 -8.06 8.27 0.35
N SER A 181 -9.27 7.70 0.28
CA SER A 181 -10.26 8.13 -0.69
C SER A 181 -10.64 9.60 -0.47
N GLY A 182 -10.69 10.38 -1.55
CA GLY A 182 -11.10 11.78 -1.54
C GLY A 182 -12.49 11.97 -2.14
N HIS A 183 -12.87 13.21 -2.36
CA HIS A 183 -14.14 13.56 -3.03
C HIS A 183 -14.10 13.28 -4.56
N ASP A 184 -12.92 13.22 -5.14
CA ASP A 184 -12.65 12.96 -6.54
C ASP A 184 -11.39 12.07 -6.65
N TYR A 185 -11.32 11.24 -7.67
CA TYR A 185 -10.20 10.32 -7.82
C TYR A 185 -8.85 11.00 -8.10
N LEU A 186 -8.84 12.23 -8.66
CA LEU A 186 -7.64 13.05 -8.80
C LEU A 186 -7.28 13.87 -7.56
N SER A 187 -8.13 13.84 -6.53
CA SER A 187 -7.95 14.61 -5.30
C SER A 187 -8.04 13.70 -4.07
N PRO A 188 -7.11 12.72 -3.93
CA PRO A 188 -7.09 11.84 -2.78
C PRO A 188 -6.78 12.61 -1.49
N ASN A 189 -7.32 12.13 -0.37
CA ASN A 189 -6.93 12.57 0.95
C ASN A 189 -5.58 11.93 1.35
N ILE A 190 -4.92 12.53 2.33
CA ILE A 190 -3.62 12.08 2.83
C ILE A 190 -3.73 11.88 4.33
N ASP A 191 -3.43 10.66 4.77
CA ASP A 191 -3.30 10.28 6.16
C ASP A 191 -1.81 10.19 6.50
N LEU A 192 -1.34 11.01 7.43
CA LEU A 192 0.05 10.99 7.86
C LEU A 192 0.36 9.73 8.68
N ILE A 193 1.50 9.12 8.43
CA ILE A 193 2.07 8.01 9.21
C ILE A 193 3.21 8.59 10.05
N VAL A 194 2.84 9.30 11.09
CA VAL A 194 3.77 10.00 11.97
C VAL A 194 3.47 9.69 13.42
N ASP A 195 4.42 9.98 14.31
CA ASP A 195 4.22 9.79 15.73
C ASP A 195 3.32 10.87 16.35
N ASP A 196 2.66 10.51 17.46
CA ASP A 196 1.89 11.45 18.29
C ASP A 196 2.78 12.50 18.99
N ILE A 197 4.08 12.25 19.05
CA ILE A 197 5.12 13.15 19.56
C ILE A 197 5.16 14.46 18.77
N LEU A 198 4.92 14.40 17.45
CA LEU A 198 4.92 15.59 16.60
C LEU A 198 3.82 16.57 16.99
N GLU A 199 4.19 17.84 17.05
CA GLU A 199 3.24 18.93 17.30
C GLU A 199 2.29 19.12 16.11
N GLN A 200 1.15 19.71 16.38
CA GLN A 200 0.10 19.91 15.38
C GLN A 200 0.59 20.78 14.21
N ASP A 201 1.39 21.80 14.50
CA ASP A 201 1.96 22.69 13.47
C ASP A 201 2.89 21.95 12.52
N GLN A 202 3.71 21.05 13.06
CA GLN A 202 4.62 20.22 12.27
C GLN A 202 3.85 19.24 11.37
N LYS A 203 2.79 18.61 11.89
CA LYS A 203 1.87 17.76 11.14
C LYS A 203 1.19 18.52 10.01
N GLN A 204 0.74 19.75 10.29
CA GLN A 204 0.11 20.60 9.27
C GLN A 204 1.08 21.02 8.17
N LYS A 205 2.31 21.46 8.52
CA LYS A 205 3.36 21.81 7.56
C LYS A 205 3.67 20.64 6.62
N LEU A 206 3.89 19.45 7.19
CA LEU A 206 4.15 18.23 6.42
C LEU A 206 2.97 17.85 5.51
N ASN A 207 1.74 17.90 6.02
CA ASN A 207 0.54 17.58 5.25
C ASN A 207 0.35 18.53 4.07
N LEU A 208 0.53 19.84 4.28
CA LEU A 208 0.44 20.85 3.23
C LEU A 208 1.50 20.62 2.15
N PHE A 209 2.73 20.30 2.57
CA PHE A 209 3.81 19.98 1.64
C PHE A 209 3.48 18.75 0.80
N ILE A 210 3.07 17.64 1.43
CA ILE A 210 2.75 16.39 0.73
C ILE A 210 1.56 16.60 -0.21
N LYS A 211 0.52 17.33 0.21
CA LYS A 211 -0.62 17.66 -0.65
C LYS A 211 -0.19 18.45 -1.89
N LYS A 212 0.65 19.46 -1.71
CA LYS A 212 1.19 20.26 -2.82
C LYS A 212 2.05 19.43 -3.76
N TRP A 213 2.93 18.61 -3.22
CA TRP A 213 3.78 17.71 -3.98
C TRP A 213 2.95 16.70 -4.81
N LEU A 214 1.96 16.04 -4.18
CA LEU A 214 1.09 15.08 -4.85
C LEU A 214 0.25 15.75 -5.94
N LYS A 215 -0.30 16.93 -5.65
CA LYS A 215 -1.05 17.71 -6.63
C LYS A 215 -0.17 18.06 -7.83
N ASN A 216 1.03 18.56 -7.61
CA ASN A 216 1.96 18.89 -8.69
C ASN A 216 2.30 17.64 -9.53
N LYS A 217 2.53 16.49 -8.90
CA LYS A 217 2.77 15.23 -9.59
C LYS A 217 1.58 14.80 -10.46
N ILE A 218 0.36 14.89 -9.93
CA ILE A 218 -0.88 14.60 -10.67
C ILE A 218 -1.05 15.59 -11.82
N ASP A 219 -0.92 16.89 -11.57
CA ASP A 219 -1.07 17.95 -12.58
C ASP A 219 -0.05 17.80 -13.71
N THR A 220 1.17 17.37 -13.42
CA THR A 220 2.21 17.16 -14.43
C THR A 220 1.97 15.88 -15.23
N VAL A 221 1.75 14.75 -14.56
CA VAL A 221 1.66 13.44 -15.22
C VAL A 221 0.31 13.25 -15.93
N LEU A 222 -0.77 13.76 -15.35
CA LEU A 222 -2.14 13.67 -15.87
C LEU A 222 -2.64 15.01 -16.43
N GLN A 223 -1.73 15.90 -16.85
CA GLN A 223 -2.03 17.25 -17.28
C GLN A 223 -3.22 17.31 -18.26
N SER A 224 -3.22 16.48 -19.30
CA SER A 224 -4.30 16.48 -20.31
C SER A 224 -5.69 16.18 -19.71
N LEU A 225 -5.74 15.42 -18.64
CA LEU A 225 -6.99 15.12 -17.94
C LEU A 225 -7.41 16.27 -17.01
N VAL A 226 -6.43 16.88 -16.34
CA VAL A 226 -6.63 18.05 -15.48
C VAL A 226 -7.07 19.26 -16.31
N ASP A 227 -6.49 19.43 -17.50
CA ASP A 227 -6.86 20.51 -18.44
C ASP A 227 -8.32 20.36 -18.92
N LEU A 228 -8.79 19.13 -19.18
CA LEU A 228 -10.20 18.89 -19.49
C LEU A 228 -11.13 19.23 -18.32
N LYS A 229 -10.74 18.91 -17.09
CA LYS A 229 -11.51 19.24 -15.88
C LYS A 229 -11.63 20.75 -15.69
N ASN A 230 -10.55 21.48 -15.94
CA ASN A 230 -10.45 22.93 -15.71
C ASN A 230 -10.78 23.77 -16.95
N LEU A 231 -11.41 23.17 -17.96
CA LEU A 231 -11.70 23.82 -19.23
C LEU A 231 -12.51 25.11 -19.04
N LYS A 232 -11.94 26.24 -19.45
CA LYS A 232 -12.56 27.57 -19.38
C LYS A 232 -13.44 27.91 -20.59
N GLU A 233 -13.49 27.00 -21.58
CA GLU A 233 -14.28 27.18 -22.79
C GLU A 233 -15.77 27.41 -22.45
N LYS A 234 -16.42 28.33 -23.17
CA LYS A 234 -17.84 28.68 -22.92
C LYS A 234 -18.80 27.82 -23.74
N LYS A 235 -18.35 27.24 -24.86
CA LYS A 235 -19.20 26.46 -25.76
C LYS A 235 -19.66 25.14 -25.12
N SER A 236 -20.99 24.97 -25.02
CA SER A 236 -21.59 23.83 -24.33
C SER A 236 -21.17 22.47 -24.92
N SER A 237 -21.06 22.36 -26.26
CA SER A 237 -20.66 21.12 -26.94
C SER A 237 -19.24 20.65 -26.58
N ILE A 238 -18.29 21.57 -26.47
CA ILE A 238 -16.90 21.27 -26.06
C ILE A 238 -16.87 20.83 -24.61
N LYS A 239 -17.57 21.56 -23.72
CA LYS A 239 -17.65 21.19 -22.28
C LYS A 239 -18.28 19.82 -22.08
N ALA A 240 -19.34 19.51 -22.81
CA ALA A 240 -20.03 18.23 -22.68
C ALA A 240 -19.11 17.06 -23.04
N LEU A 241 -18.38 17.15 -24.14
CA LEU A 241 -17.44 16.09 -24.54
C LEU A 241 -16.22 16.04 -23.60
N ALA A 242 -15.69 17.19 -23.17
CA ALA A 242 -14.60 17.25 -22.21
C ALA A 242 -14.97 16.61 -20.86
N TYR A 243 -16.18 16.89 -20.38
CA TYR A 243 -16.73 16.29 -19.17
C TYR A 243 -16.88 14.77 -19.32
N GLN A 244 -17.46 14.30 -20.42
CA GLN A 244 -17.59 12.86 -20.69
C GLN A 244 -16.22 12.16 -20.75
N LEU A 245 -15.22 12.77 -21.38
CA LEU A 245 -13.86 12.25 -21.39
C LEU A 245 -13.25 12.20 -19.99
N TYR A 246 -13.47 13.22 -19.17
CA TYR A 246 -12.98 13.27 -17.80
C TYR A 246 -13.61 12.16 -16.94
N GLU A 247 -14.95 12.04 -16.95
CA GLU A 247 -15.69 11.01 -16.20
C GLU A 247 -15.29 9.58 -16.60
N ASN A 248 -14.98 9.38 -17.88
CA ASN A 248 -14.55 8.07 -18.40
C ASN A 248 -13.01 7.93 -18.42
N ASN A 249 -12.30 8.69 -17.57
CA ASN A 249 -10.84 8.58 -17.41
C ASN A 249 -10.05 8.74 -18.72
N GLY A 250 -10.53 9.60 -19.62
CA GLY A 250 -9.83 9.97 -20.85
C GLY A 250 -10.00 9.00 -22.01
N VAL A 251 -10.95 8.04 -21.96
CA VAL A 251 -11.24 7.11 -23.06
C VAL A 251 -12.73 6.96 -23.22
N LEU A 252 -13.23 7.18 -24.43
CA LEU A 252 -14.63 7.03 -24.81
C LEU A 252 -14.77 6.17 -26.07
N LYS A 253 -15.79 5.34 -26.16
CA LYS A 253 -16.24 4.78 -27.42
C LYS A 253 -16.96 5.85 -28.23
N ARG A 254 -16.59 5.97 -29.49
CA ARG A 254 -17.15 7.00 -30.38
C ARG A 254 -18.66 6.86 -30.56
N GLU A 255 -19.18 5.62 -30.58
CA GLU A 255 -20.60 5.36 -30.65
C GLU A 255 -21.42 5.98 -29.51
N ASN A 256 -20.86 5.96 -28.28
CA ASN A 256 -21.54 6.49 -27.08
C ASN A 256 -21.65 8.02 -27.08
N VAL A 257 -20.88 8.71 -27.90
CA VAL A 257 -20.83 10.18 -27.97
C VAL A 257 -21.11 10.72 -29.35
N SER A 258 -21.72 9.93 -30.24
CA SER A 258 -22.04 10.28 -31.63
C SER A 258 -22.80 11.58 -31.73
N ASP A 259 -23.78 11.84 -30.86
CA ASP A 259 -24.62 13.02 -30.87
C ASP A 259 -23.85 14.29 -30.46
N TYR A 260 -22.92 14.17 -29.50
CA TYR A 260 -22.03 15.29 -29.17
C TYR A 260 -21.09 15.63 -30.33
N LEU A 261 -20.65 14.60 -31.09
CA LEU A 261 -19.73 14.78 -32.21
C LEU A 261 -20.37 15.48 -33.43
N LYS A 262 -21.67 15.25 -33.65
CA LYS A 262 -22.43 15.92 -34.73
C LYS A 262 -22.46 17.44 -34.52
N ASN A 263 -22.50 17.86 -33.27
CA ASN A 263 -22.61 19.28 -32.90
C ASN A 263 -21.24 20.00 -32.78
N LEU A 264 -20.13 19.30 -33.07
CA LEU A 264 -18.78 19.88 -33.03
C LEU A 264 -18.34 20.35 -34.40
N GLU A 265 -18.02 21.64 -34.50
CA GLU A 265 -17.43 22.24 -35.66
C GLU A 265 -15.91 21.91 -35.74
N GLN A 266 -15.27 22.24 -36.88
CA GLN A 266 -13.84 21.99 -37.06
C GLN A 266 -12.98 22.76 -36.05
N VAL A 267 -13.38 23.96 -35.69
CA VAL A 267 -12.70 24.80 -34.69
C VAL A 267 -12.77 24.13 -33.30
N ASP A 268 -13.93 23.61 -32.93
CA ASP A 268 -14.12 22.91 -31.64
C ASP A 268 -13.22 21.68 -31.54
N ARG A 269 -13.15 20.93 -32.64
CA ARG A 269 -12.27 19.74 -32.71
C ARG A 269 -10.80 20.11 -32.63
N LYS A 270 -10.41 21.30 -33.15
CA LYS A 270 -9.06 21.81 -33.04
C LYS A 270 -8.71 22.13 -31.57
N ILE A 271 -9.58 22.83 -30.85
CA ILE A 271 -9.41 23.13 -29.42
C ILE A 271 -9.21 21.84 -28.61
N LEU A 272 -10.04 20.84 -28.85
CA LEU A 272 -9.92 19.56 -28.16
C LEU A 272 -8.65 18.78 -28.52
N ARG A 273 -8.19 18.86 -29.79
CA ARG A 273 -6.90 18.26 -30.20
C ARG A 273 -5.72 18.96 -29.54
N ASP A 274 -5.76 20.28 -29.37
CA ASP A 274 -4.73 21.04 -28.67
C ASP A 274 -4.62 20.65 -27.19
N LEU A 275 -5.73 20.21 -26.58
CA LEU A 275 -5.77 19.60 -25.24
C LEU A 275 -5.32 18.13 -25.23
N GLY A 276 -4.94 17.57 -26.38
CA GLY A 276 -4.42 16.20 -26.49
C GLY A 276 -5.47 15.13 -26.81
N VAL A 277 -6.71 15.52 -27.14
CA VAL A 277 -7.75 14.57 -27.54
C VAL A 277 -7.49 14.05 -28.96
N LYS A 278 -7.47 12.74 -29.12
CA LYS A 278 -7.44 12.03 -30.41
C LYS A 278 -8.83 11.57 -30.78
N PHE A 279 -9.27 11.92 -31.99
CA PHE A 279 -10.53 11.47 -32.58
C PHE A 279 -10.22 10.28 -33.50
N GLY A 280 -10.33 9.09 -32.96
CA GLY A 280 -10.17 7.86 -33.73
C GLY A 280 -11.44 7.40 -34.42
N ARG A 281 -11.36 6.29 -35.14
CA ARG A 281 -12.53 5.67 -35.83
C ARG A 281 -13.53 5.10 -34.82
N TYR A 282 -13.03 4.44 -33.77
CA TYR A 282 -13.84 3.75 -32.76
C TYR A 282 -13.77 4.39 -31.39
N HIS A 283 -12.67 5.11 -31.09
CA HIS A 283 -12.44 5.73 -29.79
C HIS A 283 -12.10 7.21 -29.90
N ILE A 284 -12.49 7.95 -28.89
CA ILE A 284 -12.00 9.29 -28.59
C ILE A 284 -11.23 9.19 -27.30
N PHE A 285 -9.97 9.57 -27.29
CA PHE A 285 -9.11 9.33 -26.16
C PHE A 285 -7.98 10.33 -26.01
N LEU A 286 -7.45 10.46 -24.81
CA LEU A 286 -6.26 11.24 -24.50
C LEU A 286 -5.01 10.38 -24.71
N TYR A 287 -4.30 10.60 -25.80
CA TYR A 287 -3.15 9.79 -26.20
C TYR A 287 -2.03 9.74 -25.14
N LYS A 288 -1.77 10.89 -24.45
CA LYS A 288 -0.73 10.96 -23.42
C LYS A 288 -1.01 10.02 -22.24
N LEU A 289 -2.26 9.72 -21.96
CA LEU A 289 -2.65 8.87 -20.83
C LEU A 289 -2.41 7.37 -21.05
N ILE A 290 -2.11 6.94 -22.27
CA ILE A 290 -1.81 5.54 -22.58
C ILE A 290 -0.33 5.20 -22.31
N LYS A 291 0.50 6.22 -22.02
CA LYS A 291 1.91 6.03 -21.67
C LYS A 291 2.08 5.37 -20.29
N PRO A 292 3.22 4.70 -20.01
CA PRO A 292 3.44 3.94 -18.78
C PRO A 292 3.20 4.72 -17.50
N GLU A 293 3.84 5.88 -17.34
CA GLU A 293 3.74 6.65 -16.09
C GLU A 293 2.32 7.18 -15.82
N PRO A 294 1.59 7.79 -16.79
CA PRO A 294 0.19 8.14 -16.61
C PRO A 294 -0.72 6.96 -16.29
N VAL A 295 -0.51 5.80 -16.91
CA VAL A 295 -1.28 4.58 -16.60
C VAL A 295 -1.04 4.15 -15.16
N THR A 296 0.22 4.12 -14.71
CA THR A 296 0.57 3.74 -13.34
C THR A 296 -0.12 4.64 -12.31
N ILE A 297 0.03 5.96 -12.45
CA ILE A 297 -0.55 6.93 -11.49
C ILE A 297 -2.08 6.90 -11.56
N ARG A 298 -2.67 6.89 -12.76
CA ARG A 298 -4.12 6.89 -12.94
C ARG A 298 -4.77 5.63 -12.36
N THR A 299 -4.20 4.46 -12.59
CA THR A 299 -4.72 3.19 -12.04
C THR A 299 -4.57 3.13 -10.52
N LEU A 300 -3.51 3.69 -9.96
CA LEU A 300 -3.30 3.79 -8.52
C LEU A 300 -4.36 4.71 -7.89
N LEU A 301 -4.56 5.91 -8.43
CA LEU A 301 -5.57 6.84 -7.94
C LEU A 301 -7.00 6.29 -8.07
N TRP A 302 -7.30 5.63 -9.18
CA TRP A 302 -8.59 4.99 -9.41
C TRP A 302 -8.88 3.86 -8.41
N LYS A 303 -7.90 3.00 -8.14
CA LYS A 303 -8.00 1.95 -7.12
C LYS A 303 -8.21 2.55 -5.72
N ASN A 304 -7.44 3.60 -5.40
CA ASN A 304 -7.57 4.31 -4.12
C ASN A 304 -8.95 4.95 -3.95
N TYR A 305 -9.49 5.57 -5.00
CA TYR A 305 -10.82 6.20 -4.96
C TYR A 305 -11.94 5.19 -4.71
N HIS A 306 -11.94 4.09 -5.47
CA HIS A 306 -12.96 3.05 -5.37
C HIS A 306 -12.82 2.13 -4.16
N GLN A 307 -11.69 2.16 -3.45
CA GLN A 307 -11.37 1.27 -2.32
C GLN A 307 -11.59 -0.22 -2.63
N LYS A 308 -11.45 -0.56 -3.91
CA LYS A 308 -11.64 -1.90 -4.48
C LYS A 308 -10.49 -2.21 -5.45
N TYR A 309 -10.42 -3.46 -5.87
CA TYR A 309 -9.50 -3.85 -6.95
C TYR A 309 -8.01 -3.67 -6.62
N PHE A 310 -7.62 -3.65 -5.35
CA PHE A 310 -6.23 -3.43 -4.92
C PHE A 310 -5.24 -4.44 -5.51
N LYS A 311 -5.72 -5.67 -5.82
CA LYS A 311 -4.91 -6.74 -6.42
C LYS A 311 -4.68 -6.56 -7.93
N LEU A 312 -5.47 -5.71 -8.60
CA LEU A 312 -5.30 -5.49 -10.04
C LEU A 312 -4.00 -4.74 -10.32
N LYS A 313 -3.25 -5.23 -11.29
CA LYS A 313 -2.02 -4.61 -11.78
C LYS A 313 -2.17 -4.23 -13.25
N PRO A 314 -1.61 -3.09 -13.68
CA PRO A 314 -1.55 -2.77 -15.09
C PRO A 314 -0.84 -3.88 -15.87
N PRO A 315 -1.21 -4.10 -17.15
CA PRO A 315 -0.49 -5.02 -18.00
C PRO A 315 0.97 -4.60 -18.17
N THR A 316 1.84 -5.55 -18.55
CA THR A 316 3.23 -5.25 -18.88
C THR A 316 3.29 -4.22 -20.01
N PHE A 317 4.04 -3.15 -19.80
CA PHE A 317 4.18 -2.08 -20.78
C PHE A 317 4.89 -2.59 -22.04
N GLY A 318 4.46 -2.07 -23.20
CA GLY A 318 4.96 -2.47 -24.51
C GLY A 318 4.09 -3.51 -25.21
N LEU A 319 3.17 -4.18 -24.53
CA LEU A 319 2.23 -5.09 -25.16
C LEU A 319 1.16 -4.32 -25.95
N ASN A 320 0.84 -4.81 -27.14
CA ASN A 320 -0.22 -4.30 -27.99
C ASN A 320 -1.48 -5.18 -27.95
N PHE A 321 -1.28 -6.47 -27.66
CA PHE A 321 -2.26 -7.52 -27.62
C PHE A 321 -2.11 -8.35 -26.35
N ILE A 322 -3.22 -8.77 -25.73
CA ILE A 322 -3.22 -9.56 -24.49
C ILE A 322 -4.39 -10.55 -24.54
N ASP A 323 -4.09 -11.84 -24.40
CA ASP A 323 -5.13 -12.87 -24.27
C ASP A 323 -5.83 -12.73 -22.91
N ASP A 324 -7.16 -12.90 -22.89
CA ASP A 324 -7.97 -12.83 -21.67
C ASP A 324 -8.27 -14.23 -21.11
N ASN A 325 -7.20 -14.94 -20.72
CA ASN A 325 -7.34 -16.27 -20.11
C ASN A 325 -7.89 -16.22 -18.68
N ASP A 326 -7.75 -15.08 -17.99
CA ASP A 326 -8.03 -14.91 -16.56
C ASP A 326 -9.29 -14.08 -16.28
N ASN A 327 -10.12 -13.80 -17.30
CA ASN A 327 -11.31 -12.95 -17.19
C ASN A 327 -11.00 -11.57 -16.53
N LYS A 328 -10.02 -10.87 -17.09
CA LYS A 328 -9.55 -9.58 -16.58
C LYS A 328 -10.66 -8.54 -16.52
N ASN A 329 -10.62 -7.68 -15.52
CA ASN A 329 -11.62 -6.62 -15.35
C ASN A 329 -11.61 -5.65 -16.53
N LYS A 330 -12.70 -5.62 -17.30
CA LYS A 330 -12.85 -4.82 -18.52
C LYS A 330 -12.63 -3.32 -18.27
N ASN A 331 -13.21 -2.78 -17.20
CA ASN A 331 -13.12 -1.34 -16.90
C ASN A 331 -11.69 -0.95 -16.50
N PHE A 332 -11.01 -1.82 -15.75
CA PHE A 332 -9.61 -1.62 -15.40
C PHE A 332 -8.69 -1.69 -16.62
N MET A 333 -8.94 -2.64 -17.52
CA MET A 333 -8.16 -2.75 -18.77
C MET A 333 -8.40 -1.56 -19.70
N LEU A 334 -9.64 -1.05 -19.78
CA LEU A 334 -9.95 0.17 -20.52
C LEU A 334 -9.22 1.39 -19.92
N LEU A 335 -9.17 1.49 -18.59
CA LEU A 335 -8.37 2.49 -17.89
C LEU A 335 -6.87 2.37 -18.24
N CYS A 336 -6.35 1.17 -18.46
CA CYS A 336 -4.99 0.94 -18.95
C CYS A 336 -4.81 1.21 -20.46
N GLY A 337 -5.87 1.59 -21.16
CA GLY A 337 -5.85 1.87 -22.60
C GLY A 337 -6.06 0.67 -23.51
N PHE A 338 -6.71 -0.41 -22.99
CA PHE A 338 -6.99 -1.63 -23.74
C PHE A 338 -8.51 -1.84 -23.91
N GLU A 339 -8.97 -2.06 -25.12
CA GLU A 339 -10.36 -2.44 -25.44
C GLU A 339 -10.50 -3.97 -25.48
N LYS A 340 -11.60 -4.48 -24.94
CA LYS A 340 -11.90 -5.92 -24.90
C LYS A 340 -12.62 -6.37 -26.19
N PHE A 341 -12.11 -7.44 -26.78
CA PHE A 341 -12.72 -8.18 -27.87
C PHE A 341 -12.77 -9.67 -27.51
N ASP A 342 -13.94 -10.26 -27.48
CA ASP A 342 -14.13 -11.68 -27.13
C ASP A 342 -13.25 -12.13 -25.93
N ASN A 343 -12.18 -12.85 -26.22
CA ASN A 343 -11.22 -13.42 -25.27
C ASN A 343 -9.84 -12.76 -25.32
N PHE A 344 -9.73 -11.52 -25.81
CA PHE A 344 -8.48 -10.77 -25.84
C PHE A 344 -8.70 -9.26 -25.70
N PHE A 345 -7.61 -8.55 -25.43
CA PHE A 345 -7.56 -7.09 -25.34
C PHE A 345 -6.57 -6.53 -26.34
N ILE A 346 -6.91 -5.39 -26.94
CA ILE A 346 -6.03 -4.66 -27.84
C ILE A 346 -5.86 -3.23 -27.34
N ARG A 347 -4.63 -2.71 -27.41
CA ARG A 347 -4.34 -1.33 -27.05
C ARG A 347 -4.99 -0.37 -28.01
N ILE A 348 -5.71 0.63 -27.51
CA ILE A 348 -6.60 1.51 -28.27
C ILE A 348 -5.85 2.28 -29.37
N ASP A 349 -4.68 2.81 -29.06
CA ASP A 349 -3.87 3.57 -30.04
C ASP A 349 -3.38 2.69 -31.20
N ILE A 350 -3.11 1.43 -30.94
CA ILE A 350 -2.71 0.44 -31.95
C ILE A 350 -3.90 0.04 -32.80
N LEU A 351 -5.06 -0.16 -32.17
CA LEU A 351 -6.30 -0.43 -32.88
C LEU A 351 -6.66 0.71 -33.86
N GLU A 352 -6.56 1.95 -33.43
CA GLU A 352 -6.84 3.11 -34.26
C GLU A 352 -5.82 3.26 -35.42
N ARG A 353 -4.54 2.91 -35.18
CA ARG A 353 -3.50 2.86 -36.23
C ARG A 353 -3.79 1.77 -37.26
N LEU A 354 -4.27 0.59 -36.83
CA LEU A 354 -4.68 -0.48 -37.73
C LEU A 354 -5.79 0.00 -38.67
N PHE A 355 -6.79 0.69 -38.12
CA PHE A 355 -7.90 1.20 -38.97
C PHE A 355 -7.47 2.27 -39.94
N MET A 356 -6.55 3.14 -39.57
CA MET A 356 -5.95 4.10 -40.52
C MET A 356 -5.18 3.37 -41.64
N GLN A 357 -4.46 2.29 -41.30
CA GLN A 357 -3.76 1.46 -42.27
C GLN A 357 -4.76 0.74 -43.22
N ILE A 358 -5.84 0.19 -42.69
CA ILE A 358 -6.91 -0.45 -43.45
C ILE A 358 -7.55 0.54 -44.43
N ILE A 359 -7.90 1.75 -43.98
CA ILE A 359 -8.51 2.78 -44.83
C ILE A 359 -7.56 3.20 -45.96
N ASN A 360 -6.27 3.36 -45.64
CA ASN A 360 -5.27 3.77 -46.65
C ASN A 360 -4.90 2.63 -47.62
N SER A 361 -5.17 1.37 -47.27
CA SER A 361 -4.88 0.20 -48.13
C SER A 361 -6.07 -0.16 -49.04
N GLY A 362 -7.24 0.44 -48.82
CA GLY A 362 -8.42 0.25 -49.69
C GLY A 362 -8.21 0.95 -51.02
N SER A 363 -8.20 0.23 -52.15
CA SER A 363 -8.27 0.81 -53.48
C SER A 363 -9.67 1.28 -53.78
N GLU A 364 -9.85 2.37 -54.47
CA GLU A 364 -11.16 2.92 -54.89
C GLU A 364 -11.97 1.91 -55.74
N GLU A 365 -11.29 0.95 -56.40
CA GLU A 365 -11.92 -0.02 -57.33
C GLU A 365 -12.33 -1.33 -56.67
N SER A 366 -11.65 -1.85 -55.63
CA SER A 366 -12.05 -3.05 -54.93
C SER A 366 -12.37 -2.74 -53.47
N LYS A 367 -13.62 -2.95 -53.05
CA LYS A 367 -14.03 -2.83 -51.64
C LYS A 367 -13.44 -3.93 -50.75
N GLU A 368 -12.61 -4.83 -51.30
CA GLU A 368 -11.92 -5.90 -50.56
C GLU A 368 -10.48 -5.51 -50.26
N ILE A 369 -10.08 -5.70 -49.02
CA ILE A 369 -8.74 -5.38 -48.50
C ILE A 369 -8.06 -6.68 -48.16
N LYS A 370 -6.81 -6.87 -48.64
CA LYS A 370 -5.98 -8.04 -48.35
C LYS A 370 -5.30 -7.85 -46.99
N LEU A 371 -5.30 -8.91 -46.16
CA LEU A 371 -4.49 -8.96 -44.96
C LEU A 371 -3.01 -9.00 -45.32
N VAL A 372 -2.27 -8.01 -44.85
CA VAL A 372 -0.80 -7.95 -45.01
C VAL A 372 -0.07 -8.24 -43.68
N PRO A 373 1.14 -8.82 -43.71
CA PRO A 373 1.89 -9.16 -42.52
C PRO A 373 2.10 -7.98 -41.54
N GLU A 374 2.21 -6.77 -42.06
CA GLU A 374 2.37 -5.54 -41.29
C GLU A 374 1.22 -5.29 -40.33
N MET A 375 -0.03 -5.67 -40.71
CA MET A 375 -1.20 -5.53 -39.85
C MET A 375 -1.12 -6.50 -38.66
N LEU A 376 -0.64 -7.74 -38.88
CA LEU A 376 -0.45 -8.71 -37.82
C LEU A 376 0.69 -8.29 -36.88
N ASN A 377 1.80 -7.80 -37.45
CA ASN A 377 2.95 -7.31 -36.68
C ASN A 377 2.57 -6.10 -35.83
N LEU A 378 1.76 -5.19 -36.37
CA LEU A 378 1.29 -4.02 -35.63
C LEU A 378 0.50 -4.42 -34.38
N LEU A 379 -0.39 -5.41 -34.49
CA LEU A 379 -1.19 -5.92 -33.37
C LEU A 379 -0.39 -6.86 -32.46
N GLY A 380 0.53 -7.65 -33.02
CA GLY A 380 1.18 -8.73 -32.31
C GLY A 380 0.26 -9.93 -32.05
N CYS A 381 -0.64 -10.24 -32.99
CA CYS A 381 -1.64 -11.31 -32.83
C CYS A 381 -1.56 -12.35 -33.96
N SER A 382 -2.20 -13.51 -33.73
CA SER A 382 -2.37 -14.56 -34.76
C SER A 382 -3.39 -14.14 -35.83
N LYS A 383 -3.32 -14.83 -37.01
CA LYS A 383 -4.32 -14.67 -38.08
C LYS A 383 -5.76 -14.93 -37.59
N ASP A 384 -5.96 -15.90 -36.69
CA ASP A 384 -7.27 -16.24 -36.17
C ASP A 384 -7.83 -15.15 -35.25
N ASN A 385 -6.99 -14.59 -34.38
CA ASN A 385 -7.38 -13.46 -33.54
C ASN A 385 -7.64 -12.21 -34.38
N PHE A 386 -6.89 -11.98 -35.46
CA PHE A 386 -7.16 -10.92 -36.41
C PHE A 386 -8.51 -11.10 -37.10
N LYS A 387 -8.87 -12.31 -37.58
CA LYS A 387 -10.20 -12.60 -38.15
C LYS A 387 -11.31 -12.27 -37.17
N LYS A 388 -11.19 -12.73 -35.91
CA LYS A 388 -12.17 -12.42 -34.84
C LYS A 388 -12.32 -10.92 -34.63
N LEU A 389 -11.21 -10.19 -34.56
CA LEU A 389 -11.20 -8.74 -34.41
C LEU A 389 -11.98 -8.06 -35.53
N ILE A 390 -11.63 -8.33 -36.78
CA ILE A 390 -12.20 -7.69 -37.95
C ILE A 390 -13.70 -7.98 -38.07
N ILE A 391 -14.14 -9.20 -37.78
CA ILE A 391 -15.57 -9.55 -37.72
C ILE A 391 -16.32 -8.72 -36.68
N LYS A 392 -15.75 -8.56 -35.48
CA LYS A 392 -16.31 -7.72 -34.40
C LYS A 392 -16.36 -6.23 -34.76
N MET A 393 -15.57 -5.82 -35.74
CA MET A 393 -15.50 -4.45 -36.23
C MET A 393 -16.34 -4.22 -37.49
N ASN A 394 -17.33 -5.10 -37.71
CA ASN A 394 -18.29 -5.07 -38.84
C ASN A 394 -17.63 -5.24 -40.23
N TYR A 395 -16.59 -6.09 -40.31
CA TYR A 395 -16.05 -6.52 -41.60
C TYR A 395 -16.42 -7.95 -41.88
N ARG A 396 -16.76 -8.23 -43.15
CA ARG A 396 -16.88 -9.60 -43.65
C ARG A 396 -15.54 -10.10 -44.09
N VAL A 397 -15.16 -11.28 -43.60
CA VAL A 397 -13.91 -11.96 -43.94
C VAL A 397 -14.14 -13.03 -44.96
N THR A 398 -13.32 -13.10 -46.02
CA THR A 398 -13.32 -14.14 -47.06
C THR A 398 -11.90 -14.69 -47.19
N GLU A 399 -11.79 -15.99 -47.41
CA GLU A 399 -10.50 -16.67 -47.58
C GLU A 399 -10.41 -17.19 -49.01
N LYS A 400 -9.41 -16.79 -49.79
CA LYS A 400 -9.20 -17.17 -51.19
C LYS A 400 -7.73 -17.60 -51.32
N GLU A 401 -7.49 -18.80 -51.79
CA GLU A 401 -6.13 -19.36 -52.07
C GLU A 401 -5.16 -19.28 -50.85
N GLY A 402 -5.69 -19.45 -49.62
CA GLY A 402 -4.90 -19.32 -48.38
C GLY A 402 -4.60 -17.88 -47.94
N GLU A 403 -5.10 -16.89 -48.64
CA GLU A 403 -5.02 -15.47 -48.31
C GLU A 403 -6.32 -14.97 -47.72
N ILE A 404 -6.27 -14.05 -46.76
CA ILE A 404 -7.38 -13.46 -46.06
C ILE A 404 -7.68 -12.11 -46.68
N PHE A 405 -8.94 -11.95 -47.09
CA PHE A 405 -9.51 -10.69 -47.57
C PHE A 405 -10.66 -10.28 -46.64
N PHE A 406 -10.85 -8.99 -46.48
CA PHE A 406 -11.95 -8.47 -45.66
C PHE A 406 -12.56 -7.21 -46.28
N ARG A 407 -13.85 -7.00 -46.06
CA ARG A 407 -14.62 -5.86 -46.56
C ARG A 407 -15.54 -5.32 -45.49
N TYR A 408 -15.62 -4.02 -45.36
CA TYR A 408 -16.53 -3.36 -44.42
C TYR A 408 -17.98 -3.64 -44.80
N LEU A 409 -18.80 -3.98 -43.80
CA LEU A 409 -20.26 -4.06 -43.91
C LEU A 409 -20.79 -2.78 -43.26
N PRO A 410 -21.48 -1.89 -44.05
CA PRO A 410 -22.04 -0.65 -43.52
C PRO A 410 -23.17 -0.88 -42.53
#